data_c86c0285221befbdac0935be8feda3f0
#
_entry.id   c86c0285221befbdac0935be8feda3f0
#
_cell.length_a   1.000
_cell.length_b   1.000
_cell.length_c   1.000
_cell.angle_alpha   90.00
_cell.angle_beta   90.00
_cell.angle_gamma   90.00
#
_symmetry.space_group_name_H-M   'P 1'
#
loop_
_entity.id
_entity.type
_entity.pdbx_description
1 polymer ?
#
loop_
_entity_poly.entity_id
_entity_poly.type
_entity_poly.pdbx_seq_one_letter_code
_entity_poly.pdbx_strand_id
1 'polypeptide(L)'
;MNTPWYKQFWPWFLIAVPLITLVMGGVLLKLAISTEDSLVVDDYYKEGKAINARLDKEAIAKRKNITTELTIPDGSIAVKFHSGIPQEGNALKLNFYLVTIEERDASVLLSRDANGIYRGFVEKDLTGKWQVSLSPVDDSWKVQNTLQLPYSGAIKFNP
;
A
#
# COMPACT_ATOMS: atom_id res chain seq x y z
N MET A 1 -29.63 66.45 18.48
CA MET A 1 -28.53 66.17 17.47
C MET A 1 -28.68 64.75 17.02
N ASN A 2 -29.19 64.51 15.80
CA ASN A 2 -29.36 63.16 15.29
C ASN A 2 -28.01 62.66 14.74
N THR A 3 -27.43 61.64 15.38
CA THR A 3 -26.22 60.99 14.87
C THR A 3 -26.55 60.30 13.54
N PRO A 4 -25.75 60.52 12.48
CA PRO A 4 -26.02 59.91 11.18
C PRO A 4 -25.97 58.39 11.30
N TRP A 5 -26.80 57.68 10.53
CA TRP A 5 -27.04 56.23 10.62
C TRP A 5 -25.76 55.40 10.50
N TYR A 6 -24.79 55.84 9.71
CA TYR A 6 -23.51 55.15 9.52
C TYR A 6 -22.56 55.21 10.73
N LYS A 7 -22.85 56.10 11.71
CA LYS A 7 -22.13 56.19 13.00
C LYS A 7 -22.80 55.37 14.11
N GLN A 8 -23.88 54.72 13.81
CA GLN A 8 -24.63 53.89 14.78
C GLN A 8 -24.12 52.42 14.63
N PHE A 9 -24.05 51.71 15.74
CA PHE A 9 -23.59 50.32 15.77
C PHE A 9 -24.57 49.33 15.09
N TRP A 10 -25.88 49.57 15.28
CA TRP A 10 -26.93 48.67 14.82
C TRP A 10 -26.99 48.42 13.30
N PRO A 11 -26.86 49.39 12.42
CA PRO A 11 -26.84 49.18 10.99
C PRO A 11 -25.65 48.31 10.55
N TRP A 12 -24.50 48.49 11.16
CA TRP A 12 -23.28 47.71 10.84
C TRP A 12 -23.42 46.25 11.29
N PHE A 13 -24.08 46.00 12.44
CA PHE A 13 -24.36 44.65 12.88
C PHE A 13 -25.32 43.92 11.92
N LEU A 14 -26.36 44.59 11.43
CA LEU A 14 -27.30 44.04 10.45
C LEU A 14 -26.64 43.74 9.11
N ILE A 15 -25.66 44.54 8.69
CA ILE A 15 -24.89 44.31 7.45
C ILE A 15 -23.82 43.18 7.66
N ALA A 16 -23.23 43.08 8.84
CA ALA A 16 -22.22 42.10 9.14
C ALA A 16 -22.75 40.66 9.05
N VAL A 17 -23.98 40.42 9.49
CA VAL A 17 -24.57 39.05 9.47
C VAL A 17 -24.63 38.47 8.05
N PRO A 18 -25.21 39.12 7.03
CA PRO A 18 -25.24 38.60 5.67
C PRO A 18 -23.87 38.54 5.05
N LEU A 19 -22.94 39.45 5.38
CA LEU A 19 -21.55 39.39 4.88
C LEU A 19 -20.82 38.16 5.40
N ILE A 20 -20.95 37.84 6.68
CA ILE A 20 -20.37 36.63 7.28
C ILE A 20 -20.93 35.38 6.59
N THR A 21 -22.22 35.34 6.35
CA THR A 21 -22.89 34.22 5.67
C THR A 21 -22.36 34.05 4.25
N LEU A 22 -22.13 35.13 3.51
CA LEU A 22 -21.54 35.09 2.17
C LEU A 22 -20.12 34.56 2.20
N VAL A 23 -19.29 35.01 3.14
CA VAL A 23 -17.92 34.54 3.31
C VAL A 23 -17.90 33.04 3.66
N MET A 24 -18.74 32.60 4.61
CA MET A 24 -18.87 31.19 4.97
C MET A 24 -19.34 30.35 3.78
N GLY A 25 -20.32 30.83 3.01
CA GLY A 25 -20.78 30.17 1.79
C GLY A 25 -19.65 30.00 0.75
N GLY A 26 -18.82 31.02 0.56
CA GLY A 26 -17.64 30.95 -0.32
C GLY A 26 -16.60 29.94 0.15
N VAL A 27 -16.34 29.88 1.46
CA VAL A 27 -15.43 28.88 2.05
C VAL A 27 -15.96 27.47 1.85
N LEU A 28 -17.24 27.23 2.14
CA LEU A 28 -17.86 25.92 1.94
C LEU A 28 -17.85 25.50 0.48
N LEU A 29 -18.14 26.43 -0.43
CA LEU A 29 -18.08 26.16 -1.87
C LEU A 29 -16.66 25.79 -2.31
N LYS A 30 -15.66 26.52 -1.82
CA LYS A 30 -14.26 26.19 -2.09
C LYS A 30 -13.88 24.81 -1.55
N LEU A 31 -14.29 24.48 -0.33
CA LEU A 31 -14.09 23.14 0.23
C LEU A 31 -14.78 22.07 -0.64
N ALA A 32 -16.04 22.27 -1.00
CA ALA A 32 -16.80 21.32 -1.81
C ALA A 32 -16.16 21.07 -3.18
N ILE A 33 -15.58 22.09 -3.81
CA ILE A 33 -14.90 21.94 -5.11
C ILE A 33 -13.49 21.37 -4.94
N SER A 34 -12.80 21.67 -3.84
CA SER A 34 -11.43 21.19 -3.59
C SER A 34 -11.36 19.80 -2.96
N THR A 35 -12.46 19.32 -2.40
CA THR A 35 -12.57 17.93 -1.99
C THR A 35 -12.88 17.13 -3.25
N GLU A 36 -11.89 16.48 -3.83
CA GLU A 36 -12.12 15.46 -4.85
C GLU A 36 -12.92 14.34 -4.18
N ASP A 37 -14.22 14.34 -4.39
CA ASP A 37 -15.07 13.19 -4.13
C ASP A 37 -14.61 12.11 -5.10
N SER A 38 -13.68 11.26 -4.65
CA SER A 38 -13.37 10.03 -5.36
C SER A 38 -14.70 9.28 -5.45
N LEU A 39 -15.21 9.16 -6.66
CA LEU A 39 -16.45 8.43 -6.95
C LEU A 39 -16.32 7.03 -6.36
N VAL A 40 -16.92 6.85 -5.20
CA VAL A 40 -16.86 5.64 -4.35
C VAL A 40 -17.12 4.35 -5.15
N VAL A 41 -17.88 4.45 -6.25
CA VAL A 41 -18.22 3.32 -7.12
C VAL A 41 -17.02 2.83 -7.95
N ASP A 42 -16.17 3.73 -8.45
CA ASP A 42 -15.01 3.35 -9.27
C ASP A 42 -13.90 2.71 -8.44
N ASP A 43 -13.73 3.16 -7.20
CA ASP A 43 -12.73 2.60 -6.30
C ASP A 43 -13.11 1.20 -5.81
N TYR A 44 -14.38 0.96 -5.48
CA TYR A 44 -14.85 -0.39 -5.13
C TYR A 44 -14.72 -1.38 -6.29
N TYR A 45 -14.98 -0.96 -7.51
CA TYR A 45 -14.82 -1.82 -8.68
C TYR A 45 -13.34 -2.15 -8.93
N LYS A 46 -12.46 -1.15 -8.85
CA LYS A 46 -11.01 -1.32 -8.98
C LYS A 46 -10.46 -2.21 -7.88
N GLU A 47 -10.88 -1.99 -6.64
CA GLU A 47 -10.47 -2.79 -5.49
C GLU A 47 -10.95 -4.23 -5.62
N GLY A 48 -12.22 -4.45 -5.97
CA GLY A 48 -12.76 -5.79 -6.22
C GLY A 48 -12.02 -6.52 -7.34
N LYS A 49 -11.70 -5.83 -8.43
CA LYS A 49 -10.90 -6.40 -9.53
C LYS A 49 -9.47 -6.73 -9.10
N ALA A 50 -8.85 -5.87 -8.29
CA ALA A 50 -7.50 -6.10 -7.74
C ALA A 50 -7.48 -7.29 -6.79
N ILE A 51 -8.52 -7.46 -5.95
CA ILE A 51 -8.66 -8.61 -5.04
C ILE A 51 -8.81 -9.90 -5.85
N ASN A 52 -9.67 -9.94 -6.87
CA ASN A 52 -9.85 -11.11 -7.71
C ASN A 52 -8.56 -11.48 -8.46
N ALA A 53 -7.88 -10.50 -9.05
CA ALA A 53 -6.60 -10.73 -9.71
C ALA A 53 -5.53 -11.29 -8.75
N ARG A 54 -5.54 -10.87 -7.48
CA ARG A 54 -4.64 -11.41 -6.46
C ARG A 54 -4.97 -12.86 -6.14
N LEU A 55 -6.25 -13.18 -5.92
CA LEU A 55 -6.71 -14.55 -5.64
C LEU A 55 -6.40 -15.50 -6.81
N ASP A 56 -6.54 -15.03 -8.04
CA ASP A 56 -6.18 -15.81 -9.21
C ASP A 56 -4.68 -16.15 -9.24
N LYS A 57 -3.81 -15.20 -8.90
CA LYS A 57 -2.35 -15.40 -8.85
C LYS A 57 -1.96 -16.35 -7.71
N GLU A 58 -2.60 -16.26 -6.56
CA GLU A 58 -2.42 -17.20 -5.46
C GLU A 58 -2.90 -18.62 -5.84
N ALA A 59 -4.03 -18.72 -6.53
CA ALA A 59 -4.52 -19.99 -7.06
C ALA A 59 -3.56 -20.61 -8.08
N ILE A 60 -2.88 -19.79 -8.89
CA ILE A 60 -1.82 -20.25 -9.80
C ILE A 60 -0.63 -20.79 -9.01
N ALA A 61 -0.20 -20.09 -7.96
CA ALA A 61 0.89 -20.54 -7.11
C ALA A 61 0.58 -21.90 -6.46
N LYS A 62 -0.66 -22.10 -5.98
CA LYS A 62 -1.13 -23.40 -5.46
C LYS A 62 -1.10 -24.48 -6.53
N ARG A 63 -1.63 -24.23 -7.72
CA ARG A 63 -1.62 -25.20 -8.84
C ARG A 63 -0.23 -25.60 -9.27
N LYS A 64 0.73 -24.66 -9.22
CA LYS A 64 2.15 -24.92 -9.49
C LYS A 64 2.86 -25.60 -8.32
N ASN A 65 2.16 -25.81 -7.19
CA ASN A 65 2.70 -26.39 -5.97
C ASN A 65 3.98 -25.67 -5.51
N ILE A 66 3.93 -24.33 -5.50
CA ILE A 66 5.06 -23.50 -5.10
C ILE A 66 5.22 -23.59 -3.60
N THR A 67 6.32 -24.14 -3.13
CA THR A 67 6.71 -24.14 -1.72
C THR A 67 8.08 -23.56 -1.57
N THR A 68 8.21 -22.57 -0.70
CA THR A 68 9.47 -21.84 -0.51
C THR A 68 9.79 -21.67 0.96
N GLU A 69 11.05 -21.43 1.23
CA GLU A 69 11.59 -21.10 2.52
C GLU A 69 12.30 -19.75 2.42
N LEU A 70 11.88 -18.81 3.26
CA LEU A 70 12.40 -17.45 3.31
C LEU A 70 13.25 -17.27 4.57
N THR A 71 14.46 -16.76 4.42
CA THR A 71 15.32 -16.34 5.53
C THR A 71 15.77 -14.90 5.35
N ILE A 72 15.77 -14.13 6.43
CA ILE A 72 16.12 -12.69 6.43
C ILE A 72 17.10 -12.41 7.59
N PRO A 73 18.34 -12.87 7.52
CA PRO A 73 19.34 -12.46 8.49
C PRO A 73 19.89 -11.06 8.13
N ASP A 74 19.78 -10.11 9.06
CA ASP A 74 20.41 -8.78 8.98
C ASP A 74 20.21 -8.05 7.64
N GLY A 75 18.99 -8.08 7.08
CA GLY A 75 18.66 -7.45 5.80
C GLY A 75 19.06 -8.26 4.55
N SER A 76 19.83 -9.32 4.70
CA SER A 76 20.10 -10.28 3.62
C SER A 76 18.92 -11.22 3.44
N ILE A 77 18.39 -11.28 2.23
CA ILE A 77 17.22 -12.10 1.91
C ILE A 77 17.67 -13.33 1.13
N ALA A 78 17.23 -14.50 1.54
CA ALA A 78 17.43 -15.74 0.79
C ALA A 78 16.10 -16.50 0.70
N VAL A 79 15.70 -16.85 -0.53
CA VAL A 79 14.53 -17.66 -0.83
C VAL A 79 14.96 -18.95 -1.52
N LYS A 80 14.63 -20.06 -0.88
CA LYS A 80 14.89 -21.41 -1.40
C LYS A 80 13.58 -22.07 -1.79
N PHE A 81 13.50 -22.58 -3.01
CA PHE A 81 12.34 -23.36 -3.46
C PHE A 81 12.52 -24.84 -3.08
N HIS A 82 11.48 -25.43 -2.56
CA HIS A 82 11.37 -26.88 -2.34
C HIS A 82 10.58 -27.54 -3.47
N SER A 83 9.61 -26.83 -4.04
CA SER A 83 8.85 -27.27 -5.21
C SER A 83 8.37 -26.08 -6.04
N GLY A 84 7.91 -26.32 -7.26
CA GLY A 84 7.40 -25.27 -8.16
C GLY A 84 8.47 -24.29 -8.62
N ILE A 85 9.72 -24.75 -8.76
CA ILE A 85 10.85 -23.90 -9.16
C ILE A 85 10.58 -23.27 -10.53
N PRO A 86 10.70 -21.92 -10.66
CA PRO A 86 10.58 -21.25 -11.94
C PRO A 86 11.60 -21.79 -12.95
N GLN A 87 11.13 -22.27 -14.11
CA GLN A 87 12.01 -22.92 -15.10
C GLN A 87 12.97 -21.95 -15.78
N GLU A 88 12.61 -20.67 -15.87
CA GLU A 88 13.36 -19.67 -16.65
C GLU A 88 14.38 -18.88 -15.83
N GLY A 89 14.65 -19.20 -14.58
CA GLY A 89 15.64 -18.49 -13.77
C GLY A 89 15.40 -16.98 -13.62
N ASN A 90 14.18 -16.52 -13.96
CA ASN A 90 13.79 -15.12 -13.90
C ASN A 90 13.92 -14.59 -12.48
N ALA A 91 14.30 -13.30 -12.36
CA ALA A 91 14.36 -12.62 -11.09
C ALA A 91 12.98 -12.65 -10.40
N LEU A 92 13.00 -12.73 -9.08
CA LEU A 92 11.79 -12.64 -8.27
C LEU A 92 11.72 -11.27 -7.60
N LYS A 93 10.50 -10.83 -7.36
CA LYS A 93 10.20 -9.60 -6.65
C LYS A 93 9.62 -9.94 -5.27
N LEU A 94 10.28 -9.48 -4.22
CA LEU A 94 9.81 -9.58 -2.86
C LEU A 94 9.39 -8.19 -2.38
N ASN A 95 8.10 -8.05 -2.08
CA ASN A 95 7.56 -6.78 -1.59
C ASN A 95 7.17 -6.91 -0.13
N PHE A 96 7.50 -5.89 0.64
CA PHE A 96 7.14 -5.73 2.05
C PHE A 96 6.15 -4.57 2.15
N TYR A 97 4.96 -4.84 2.64
CA TYR A 97 3.90 -3.86 2.86
C TYR A 97 3.61 -3.71 4.35
N LEU A 98 3.65 -2.49 4.83
CA LEU A 98 3.24 -2.18 6.19
C LEU A 98 1.80 -1.67 6.19
N VAL A 99 0.89 -2.37 6.88
CA VAL A 99 -0.56 -2.05 6.88
C VAL A 99 -0.87 -0.65 7.40
N THR A 100 0.05 -0.04 8.17
CA THR A 100 -0.18 1.23 8.86
C THR A 100 0.53 2.42 8.23
N ILE A 101 1.60 2.22 7.46
CA ILE A 101 2.44 3.31 6.93
C ILE A 101 2.98 2.90 5.55
N GLU A 102 2.32 3.36 4.50
CA GLU A 102 2.68 3.08 3.10
C GLU A 102 4.09 3.58 2.73
N GLU A 103 4.54 4.68 3.32
CA GLU A 103 5.88 5.26 3.07
C GLU A 103 7.04 4.33 3.46
N ARG A 104 6.79 3.31 4.26
CA ARG A 104 7.78 2.32 4.68
C ARG A 104 7.87 1.11 3.76
N ASP A 105 7.00 0.97 2.80
CA ASP A 105 7.01 -0.14 1.86
C ASP A 105 8.38 -0.31 1.19
N ALA A 106 8.79 -1.55 1.02
CA ALA A 106 10.04 -1.91 0.41
C ALA A 106 9.84 -2.99 -0.66
N SER A 107 10.57 -2.88 -1.74
CA SER A 107 10.57 -3.84 -2.84
C SER A 107 12.00 -4.24 -3.15
N VAL A 108 12.26 -5.54 -3.18
CA VAL A 108 13.59 -6.10 -3.44
C VAL A 108 13.52 -7.08 -4.60
N LEU A 109 14.45 -6.93 -5.55
CA LEU A 109 14.63 -7.89 -6.61
C LEU A 109 15.60 -8.97 -6.13
N LEU A 110 15.21 -10.23 -6.28
CA LEU A 110 15.99 -11.38 -5.92
C LEU A 110 16.53 -12.02 -7.20
N SER A 111 17.82 -12.23 -7.25
CA SER A 111 18.49 -12.95 -8.33
C SER A 111 18.88 -14.36 -7.89
N ARG A 112 18.80 -15.31 -8.82
CA ARG A 112 19.15 -16.71 -8.58
C ARG A 112 20.66 -16.88 -8.58
N ASP A 113 21.20 -17.51 -7.54
CA ASP A 113 22.61 -17.88 -7.47
C ASP A 113 22.87 -19.24 -8.14
N ALA A 114 24.14 -19.63 -8.21
CA ALA A 114 24.56 -20.91 -8.78
C ALA A 114 23.99 -22.13 -8.04
N ASN A 115 23.62 -21.99 -6.79
CA ASN A 115 23.00 -23.03 -5.96
C ASN A 115 21.47 -23.11 -6.09
N GLY A 116 20.88 -22.25 -6.93
CA GLY A 116 19.44 -22.20 -7.12
C GLY A 116 18.68 -21.41 -6.04
N ILE A 117 19.40 -20.70 -5.18
CA ILE A 117 18.83 -19.86 -4.13
C ILE A 117 18.67 -18.44 -4.67
N TYR A 118 17.50 -17.83 -4.45
CA TYR A 118 17.25 -16.44 -4.81
C TYR A 118 17.71 -15.52 -3.69
N ARG A 119 18.59 -14.59 -3.99
CA ARG A 119 19.20 -13.68 -3.03
C ARG A 119 18.92 -12.22 -3.36
N GLY A 120 18.77 -11.42 -2.31
CA GLY A 120 18.63 -9.98 -2.37
C GLY A 120 19.06 -9.32 -1.06
N PHE A 121 19.01 -8.01 -1.04
CA PHE A 121 19.36 -7.23 0.14
C PHE A 121 18.37 -6.07 0.31
N VAL A 122 17.97 -5.79 1.55
CA VAL A 122 17.13 -4.65 1.91
C VAL A 122 17.87 -3.77 2.91
N GLU A 123 18.01 -2.49 2.59
CA GLU A 123 18.68 -1.51 3.47
C GLU A 123 17.78 -0.97 4.57
N LYS A 124 16.46 -1.16 4.44
CA LYS A 124 15.48 -0.64 5.40
C LYS A 124 15.38 -1.54 6.63
N ASP A 125 15.18 -0.91 7.79
CA ASP A 125 14.80 -1.63 9.01
C ASP A 125 13.39 -2.22 8.85
N LEU A 126 13.32 -3.54 8.87
CA LEU A 126 12.09 -4.31 8.72
C LEU A 126 11.49 -4.73 10.07
N THR A 127 11.65 -3.92 11.12
CA THR A 127 11.05 -4.24 12.42
C THR A 127 9.54 -4.04 12.39
N GLY A 128 8.79 -5.05 12.83
CA GLY A 128 7.32 -4.99 12.95
C GLY A 128 6.58 -6.08 12.19
N LYS A 129 5.27 -5.89 12.02
CA LYS A 129 4.38 -6.82 11.32
C LYS A 129 4.24 -6.41 9.86
N TRP A 130 4.73 -7.25 8.97
CA TRP A 130 4.78 -6.99 7.55
C TRP A 130 3.93 -7.98 6.77
N GLN A 131 3.22 -7.49 5.78
CA GLN A 131 2.64 -8.31 4.75
C GLN A 131 3.69 -8.47 3.63
N VAL A 132 4.19 -9.67 3.45
CA VAL A 132 5.26 -9.98 2.50
C VAL A 132 4.67 -10.72 1.31
N SER A 133 5.02 -10.33 0.10
CA SER A 133 4.59 -11.01 -1.11
C SER A 133 5.75 -11.33 -2.03
N LEU A 134 5.79 -12.55 -2.52
CA LEU A 134 6.76 -13.07 -3.49
C LEU A 134 6.07 -13.31 -4.83
N SER A 135 6.59 -12.74 -5.88
CA SER A 135 6.13 -12.93 -7.26
C SER A 135 7.28 -12.89 -8.23
N PRO A 136 7.17 -13.50 -9.42
CA PRO A 136 8.13 -13.26 -10.49
C PRO A 136 7.94 -11.86 -11.08
N VAL A 137 8.90 -11.40 -11.86
CA VAL A 137 8.85 -10.06 -12.50
C VAL A 137 7.67 -9.93 -13.45
N ASP A 138 7.28 -11.02 -14.12
CA ASP A 138 6.10 -11.09 -15.00
C ASP A 138 4.76 -11.13 -14.25
N ASP A 139 4.82 -11.20 -12.91
CA ASP A 139 3.65 -11.20 -12.01
C ASP A 139 2.61 -12.31 -12.34
N SER A 140 3.09 -13.43 -12.90
CA SER A 140 2.23 -14.56 -13.31
C SER A 140 1.64 -15.34 -12.15
N TRP A 141 2.29 -15.34 -11.00
CA TRP A 141 1.80 -15.94 -9.76
C TRP A 141 2.25 -15.10 -8.54
N LYS A 142 1.61 -15.32 -7.41
CA LYS A 142 1.94 -14.61 -6.16
C LYS A 142 1.76 -15.53 -4.96
N VAL A 143 2.71 -15.47 -4.04
CA VAL A 143 2.59 -16.01 -2.68
C VAL A 143 2.64 -14.86 -1.72
N GLN A 144 1.75 -14.83 -0.74
CA GLN A 144 1.66 -13.74 0.22
C GLN A 144 1.47 -14.30 1.63
N ASN A 145 2.17 -13.73 2.59
CA ASN A 145 2.04 -14.10 4.00
C ASN A 145 2.30 -12.90 4.90
N THR A 146 1.81 -12.96 6.12
CA THR A 146 2.07 -11.93 7.13
C THR A 146 3.13 -12.42 8.10
N LEU A 147 4.21 -11.66 8.23
CA LEU A 147 5.36 -12.01 9.03
C LEU A 147 5.64 -10.95 10.10
N GLN A 148 6.07 -11.42 11.27
CA GLN A 148 6.60 -10.55 12.32
C GLN A 148 8.13 -10.57 12.23
N LEU A 149 8.74 -9.42 11.93
CA LEU A 149 10.19 -9.27 11.81
C LEU A 149 10.75 -8.43 12.99
N PRO A 150 12.02 -8.61 13.42
CA PRO A 150 12.96 -9.61 12.92
C PRO A 150 12.60 -11.05 13.36
N TYR A 151 12.90 -12.01 12.50
CA TYR A 151 12.71 -13.42 12.78
C TYR A 151 13.99 -14.19 12.50
N SER A 152 14.51 -14.86 13.53
CA SER A 152 15.78 -15.59 13.46
C SER A 152 15.58 -17.04 13.04
N GLY A 153 15.16 -17.28 11.82
CA GLY A 153 14.93 -18.63 11.34
C GLY A 153 14.43 -18.70 9.91
N ALA A 154 14.22 -19.92 9.45
CA ALA A 154 13.62 -20.16 8.15
C ALA A 154 12.10 -20.13 8.26
N ILE A 155 11.48 -19.32 7.45
CA ILE A 155 10.02 -19.13 7.41
C ILE A 155 9.48 -19.91 6.22
N LYS A 156 8.57 -20.84 6.46
CA LYS A 156 7.81 -21.49 5.37
C LYS A 156 6.92 -20.46 4.70
N PHE A 157 7.18 -20.22 3.42
CA PHE A 157 6.48 -19.20 2.64
C PHE A 157 5.76 -19.90 1.49
N ASN A 158 4.54 -20.35 1.80
CA ASN A 158 3.72 -21.18 0.90
C ASN A 158 2.37 -20.49 0.64
N PRO A 159 1.71 -20.72 -0.52
CA PRO A 159 0.39 -20.20 -0.82
C PRO A 159 -0.72 -20.86 -0.01
#